data_1ffbb50a9b0d31d49a96bb606e73d640
#
_entry.id   1ffbb50a9b0d31d49a96bb606e73d640
#
_cell.length_a   1.000
_cell.length_b   1.000
_cell.length_c   1.000
_cell.angle_alpha   90.00
_cell.angle_beta   90.00
_cell.angle_gamma   90.00
#
_symmetry.space_group_name_H-M   'P 1'
#
loop_
_entity.id
_entity.type
_entity.pdbx_description
1 polymer ?
#
loop_
_entity_poly.entity_id
_entity_poly.type
_entity_poly.pdbx_seq_one_letter_code
_entity_poly.pdbx_strand_id
1 'polypeptide(L)'
;MHSRIFQFSSEPLTEDDYITEFDLDEWFVGKIADYAVESSSREYDLEWLASFIEPHGAVVDQEKGVVYFPKGFKASYFKKKFKEFKKSADELTLEVFAGIESDSGFKMYLLESLIEDKFGFYIYIEYLQTMDDFIRELEEDTTYYIGGVIDYHA
;
A
#
# COMPACT_ATOMS: atom_id res chain seq x y z
N MET A 1 3.59 13.58 -4.19
CA MET A 1 4.24 12.24 -4.08
C MET A 1 3.39 11.23 -4.84
N HIS A 2 4.01 10.35 -5.65
CA HIS A 2 3.25 9.31 -6.40
C HIS A 2 3.20 8.01 -5.62
N SER A 3 2.04 7.35 -5.66
CA SER A 3 1.85 6.00 -5.16
C SER A 3 0.86 5.23 -6.03
N ARG A 4 0.46 4.02 -5.65
CA ARG A 4 -0.33 3.13 -6.50
C ARG A 4 -1.54 2.54 -5.76
N ILE A 5 -2.60 2.36 -6.54
CA ILE A 5 -3.75 1.54 -6.17
C ILE A 5 -3.70 0.29 -7.05
N PHE A 6 -3.69 -0.88 -6.45
CA PHE A 6 -3.73 -2.16 -7.16
C PHE A 6 -5.10 -2.80 -7.00
N GLN A 7 -5.72 -3.16 -8.11
CA GLN A 7 -6.92 -3.99 -8.08
C GLN A 7 -6.53 -5.45 -7.88
N PHE A 8 -7.11 -6.08 -6.86
CA PHE A 8 -7.00 -7.52 -6.63
C PHE A 8 -8.35 -8.20 -6.79
N SER A 9 -8.35 -9.44 -7.30
CA SER A 9 -9.54 -10.25 -7.45
C SER A 9 -9.25 -11.71 -7.14
N SER A 10 -10.20 -12.39 -6.52
CA SER A 10 -10.15 -13.85 -6.34
C SER A 10 -10.40 -14.62 -7.64
N GLU A 11 -11.00 -13.97 -8.63
CA GLU A 11 -11.32 -14.51 -9.94
C GLU A 11 -10.49 -13.87 -11.04
N PRO A 12 -10.21 -14.59 -12.15
CA PRO A 12 -9.53 -14.02 -13.29
C PRO A 12 -10.23 -12.76 -13.82
N LEU A 13 -9.45 -11.76 -14.19
CA LEU A 13 -9.91 -10.49 -14.76
C LEU A 13 -9.45 -10.37 -16.21
N THR A 14 -10.30 -9.77 -17.05
CA THR A 14 -9.93 -9.25 -18.36
C THR A 14 -9.66 -7.75 -18.27
N GLU A 15 -9.04 -7.15 -19.28
CA GLU A 15 -8.79 -5.70 -19.28
C GLU A 15 -10.08 -4.86 -19.17
N ASP A 16 -11.21 -5.38 -19.65
CA ASP A 16 -12.51 -4.71 -19.53
C ASP A 16 -13.02 -4.65 -18.07
N ASP A 17 -12.48 -5.52 -17.19
CA ASP A 17 -12.83 -5.57 -15.77
C ASP A 17 -11.88 -4.71 -14.91
N TYR A 18 -10.88 -4.08 -15.52
CA TYR A 18 -9.91 -3.29 -14.78
C TYR A 18 -10.52 -2.00 -14.27
N ILE A 19 -10.22 -1.67 -13.00
CA ILE A 19 -10.61 -0.38 -12.43
C ILE A 19 -9.96 0.77 -13.20
N THR A 20 -10.70 1.87 -13.25
CA THR A 20 -10.26 3.15 -13.76
C THR A 20 -10.30 4.19 -12.64
N GLU A 21 -9.80 5.40 -12.89
CA GLU A 21 -9.91 6.51 -11.95
C GLU A 21 -11.37 6.87 -11.60
N PHE A 22 -12.32 6.53 -12.45
CA PHE A 22 -13.76 6.80 -12.24
C PHE A 22 -14.43 5.82 -11.27
N ASP A 23 -13.77 4.70 -10.94
CA ASP A 23 -14.27 3.73 -9.98
C ASP A 23 -13.86 4.09 -8.54
N LEU A 24 -13.01 5.11 -8.38
CA LEU A 24 -12.55 5.55 -7.07
C LEU A 24 -13.63 6.37 -6.36
N ASP A 25 -13.75 6.15 -5.06
CA ASP A 25 -14.63 6.94 -4.21
C ASP A 25 -14.29 8.44 -4.25
N GLU A 26 -15.29 9.29 -4.30
CA GLU A 26 -15.14 10.76 -4.33
C GLU A 26 -14.31 11.30 -3.14
N TRP A 27 -14.33 10.58 -1.99
CA TRP A 27 -13.55 11.01 -0.84
C TRP A 27 -12.05 10.84 -1.04
N PHE A 28 -11.62 9.93 -1.91
CA PHE A 28 -10.20 9.66 -2.13
C PHE A 28 -9.54 10.80 -2.90
N VAL A 29 -10.11 11.17 -4.05
CA VAL A 29 -9.65 12.32 -4.81
C VAL A 29 -10.17 13.60 -4.18
N GLY A 30 -9.28 14.46 -3.77
CA GLY A 30 -9.57 15.71 -3.06
C GLY A 30 -9.34 15.67 -1.54
N LYS A 31 -9.18 14.46 -0.93
CA LYS A 31 -8.82 14.34 0.50
C LYS A 31 -7.49 13.63 0.73
N ILE A 32 -7.21 12.60 -0.08
CA ILE A 32 -5.95 11.84 -0.03
C ILE A 32 -5.10 12.16 -1.24
N ALA A 33 -5.68 12.11 -2.43
CA ALA A 33 -5.00 12.39 -3.69
C ALA A 33 -5.43 13.71 -4.28
N ASP A 34 -4.49 14.44 -4.88
CA ASP A 34 -4.75 15.60 -5.72
C ASP A 34 -5.38 15.17 -7.04
N TYR A 35 -4.89 14.07 -7.60
CA TYR A 35 -5.43 13.43 -8.81
C TYR A 35 -5.07 11.94 -8.86
N ALA A 36 -5.79 11.20 -9.66
CA ALA A 36 -5.56 9.80 -9.95
C ALA A 36 -5.81 9.52 -11.44
N VAL A 37 -4.99 8.67 -12.04
CA VAL A 37 -5.09 8.27 -13.45
C VAL A 37 -4.70 6.80 -13.61
N GLU A 38 -5.19 6.14 -14.65
CA GLU A 38 -4.72 4.79 -14.99
C GLU A 38 -3.21 4.80 -15.21
N SER A 39 -2.51 3.83 -14.63
CA SER A 39 -1.06 3.75 -14.81
C SER A 39 -0.72 3.29 -16.23
N SER A 40 0.27 3.92 -16.83
CA SER A 40 0.78 3.58 -18.16
C SER A 40 1.94 2.57 -18.14
N SER A 41 2.41 2.15 -16.98
CA SER A 41 3.60 1.31 -16.83
C SER A 41 3.36 0.13 -15.87
N ARG A 42 2.47 -0.80 -16.29
CA ARG A 42 2.11 -1.98 -15.51
C ARG A 42 3.30 -2.82 -15.06
N GLU A 43 4.28 -3.02 -15.94
CA GLU A 43 5.50 -3.79 -15.61
C GLU A 43 6.24 -3.17 -14.43
N TYR A 44 6.49 -1.88 -14.48
CA TYR A 44 7.13 -1.14 -13.40
C TYR A 44 6.30 -1.19 -12.10
N ASP A 45 4.98 -1.06 -12.21
CA ASP A 45 4.10 -1.09 -11.04
C ASP A 45 4.11 -2.46 -10.35
N LEU A 46 4.13 -3.55 -11.13
CA LEU A 46 4.21 -4.91 -10.57
C LEU A 46 5.60 -5.18 -9.95
N GLU A 47 6.67 -4.66 -10.53
CA GLU A 47 8.00 -4.70 -9.91
C GLU A 47 8.02 -3.92 -8.59
N TRP A 48 7.38 -2.78 -8.54
CA TRP A 48 7.28 -1.98 -7.31
C TRP A 48 6.48 -2.70 -6.23
N LEU A 49 5.33 -3.28 -6.59
CA LEU A 49 4.56 -4.14 -5.68
C LEU A 49 5.40 -5.30 -5.17
N ALA A 50 6.08 -6.03 -6.07
CA ALA A 50 6.94 -7.15 -5.72
C ALA A 50 8.03 -6.74 -4.72
N SER A 51 8.72 -5.64 -4.97
CA SER A 51 9.77 -5.12 -4.09
C SER A 51 9.27 -4.80 -2.68
N PHE A 52 7.97 -4.47 -2.56
CA PHE A 52 7.34 -4.13 -1.28
C PHE A 52 6.90 -5.36 -0.48
N ILE A 53 6.35 -6.39 -1.14
CA ILE A 53 5.73 -7.54 -0.45
C ILE A 53 6.56 -8.83 -0.47
N GLU A 54 7.42 -9.05 -1.47
CA GLU A 54 8.24 -10.26 -1.56
C GLU A 54 9.26 -10.42 -0.42
N PRO A 55 9.83 -9.35 0.17
CA PRO A 55 10.66 -9.47 1.37
C PRO A 55 9.96 -10.13 2.56
N HIS A 56 8.63 -10.18 2.57
CA HIS A 56 7.79 -10.82 3.59
C HIS A 56 7.26 -12.20 3.19
N GLY A 57 7.66 -12.70 2.02
CA GLY A 57 7.36 -14.05 1.56
C GLY A 57 6.26 -14.14 0.49
N ALA A 58 5.60 -13.03 0.12
CA ALA A 58 4.69 -13.02 -1.01
C ALA A 58 5.44 -13.31 -2.32
N VAL A 59 4.73 -13.80 -3.33
CA VAL A 59 5.28 -14.07 -4.65
C VAL A 59 4.43 -13.38 -5.70
N VAL A 60 5.03 -12.50 -6.49
CA VAL A 60 4.37 -11.83 -7.62
C VAL A 60 4.83 -12.48 -8.92
N ASP A 61 3.89 -13.14 -9.61
CA ASP A 61 4.11 -13.65 -10.96
C ASP A 61 3.65 -12.57 -11.95
N GLN A 62 4.61 -11.82 -12.47
CA GLN A 62 4.33 -10.69 -13.36
C GLN A 62 3.77 -11.13 -14.72
N GLU A 63 4.19 -12.30 -15.22
CA GLU A 63 3.71 -12.83 -16.50
C GLU A 63 2.24 -13.24 -16.43
N LYS A 64 1.86 -13.87 -15.32
CA LYS A 64 0.48 -14.30 -15.08
C LYS A 64 -0.39 -13.21 -14.47
N GLY A 65 0.21 -12.13 -13.95
CA GLY A 65 -0.50 -11.07 -13.25
C GLY A 65 -1.20 -11.58 -11.98
N VAL A 66 -0.51 -12.39 -11.18
CA VAL A 66 -1.02 -12.94 -9.93
C VAL A 66 -0.07 -12.69 -8.78
N VAL A 67 -0.63 -12.65 -7.57
CA VAL A 67 0.12 -12.55 -6.33
C VAL A 67 -0.34 -13.61 -5.34
N TYR A 68 0.61 -14.31 -4.74
CA TYR A 68 0.38 -15.31 -3.69
C TYR A 68 0.89 -14.82 -2.35
N PHE A 69 0.06 -14.95 -1.34
CA PHE A 69 0.38 -14.61 0.06
C PHE A 69 0.46 -15.89 0.90
N PRO A 70 1.67 -16.36 1.27
CA PRO A 70 1.84 -17.59 2.03
C PRO A 70 1.47 -17.42 3.50
N LYS A 71 1.36 -18.54 4.21
CA LYS A 71 1.30 -18.55 5.68
C LYS A 71 2.52 -17.87 6.27
N GLY A 72 2.30 -17.03 7.28
CA GLY A 72 3.34 -16.26 7.95
C GLY A 72 3.63 -14.90 7.32
N PHE A 73 3.03 -14.57 6.18
CA PHE A 73 3.20 -13.27 5.52
C PHE A 73 2.79 -12.10 6.45
N LYS A 74 1.58 -12.17 7.03
CA LYS A 74 1.08 -11.12 7.94
C LYS A 74 2.01 -10.89 9.12
N ALA A 75 2.45 -11.96 9.76
CA ALA A 75 3.36 -11.88 10.90
C ALA A 75 4.70 -11.25 10.52
N SER A 76 5.28 -11.61 9.37
CA SER A 76 6.51 -11.02 8.87
C SER A 76 6.35 -9.53 8.57
N TYR A 77 5.27 -9.15 7.88
CA TYR A 77 4.98 -7.78 7.51
C TYR A 77 4.82 -6.88 8.74
N PHE A 78 3.93 -7.23 9.66
CA PHE A 78 3.67 -6.40 10.84
C PHE A 78 4.79 -6.44 11.87
N LYS A 79 5.55 -7.53 11.97
CA LYS A 79 6.74 -7.61 12.85
C LYS A 79 7.78 -6.57 12.44
N LYS A 80 8.02 -6.40 11.14
CA LYS A 80 8.94 -5.37 10.63
C LYS A 80 8.43 -3.97 10.96
N LYS A 81 7.16 -3.66 10.64
CA LYS A 81 6.56 -2.34 10.94
C LYS A 81 6.57 -2.04 12.43
N PHE A 82 6.20 -3.00 13.27
CA PHE A 82 6.20 -2.84 14.72
C PHE A 82 7.60 -2.55 15.26
N LYS A 83 8.62 -3.24 14.74
CA LYS A 83 10.01 -3.03 15.14
C LYS A 83 10.50 -1.63 14.76
N GLU A 84 10.19 -1.18 13.55
CA GLU A 84 10.51 0.17 13.07
C GLU A 84 9.78 1.24 13.90
N PHE A 85 8.50 1.03 14.19
CA PHE A 85 7.71 1.92 15.05
C PHE A 85 8.31 2.06 16.44
N LYS A 86 8.62 0.96 17.12
CA LYS A 86 9.23 1.00 18.45
C LYS A 86 10.57 1.71 18.44
N LYS A 87 11.41 1.45 17.46
CA LYS A 87 12.69 2.12 17.30
C LYS A 87 12.51 3.63 17.14
N SER A 88 11.62 4.05 16.24
CA SER A 88 11.35 5.46 15.98
C SER A 88 10.73 6.16 17.21
N ALA A 89 9.84 5.48 17.93
CA ALA A 89 9.27 6.00 19.16
C ALA A 89 10.32 6.17 20.27
N ASP A 90 11.23 5.22 20.42
CA ASP A 90 12.33 5.28 21.40
C ASP A 90 13.35 6.39 21.10
N GLU A 91 13.52 6.73 19.83
CA GLU A 91 14.38 7.83 19.36
C GLU A 91 13.70 9.20 19.43
N LEU A 92 12.40 9.24 19.72
CA LEU A 92 11.63 10.49 19.81
C LEU A 92 12.07 11.27 21.05
N THR A 93 12.39 12.55 20.85
CA THR A 93 12.74 13.48 21.93
C THR A 93 11.55 14.36 22.32
N LEU A 94 11.60 14.97 23.51
CA LEU A 94 10.60 15.93 23.94
C LEU A 94 10.54 17.12 22.98
N GLU A 95 11.67 17.58 22.49
CA GLU A 95 11.79 18.74 21.58
C GLU A 95 11.09 18.45 20.24
N VAL A 96 11.28 17.24 19.67
CA VAL A 96 10.56 16.82 18.45
C VAL A 96 9.07 16.71 18.71
N PHE A 97 8.69 16.02 19.79
CA PHE A 97 7.29 15.86 20.16
C PHE A 97 6.56 17.19 20.41
N ALA A 98 7.24 18.14 21.03
CA ALA A 98 6.71 19.47 21.30
C ALA A 98 6.75 20.42 20.08
N GLY A 99 7.33 20.00 18.95
CA GLY A 99 7.41 20.81 17.74
C GLY A 99 8.42 21.97 17.80
N ILE A 100 9.44 21.84 18.65
CA ILE A 100 10.44 22.90 18.85
C ILE A 100 11.54 22.86 17.79
N GLU A 101 11.93 21.67 17.34
CA GLU A 101 12.91 21.49 16.27
C GLU A 101 12.32 21.79 14.89
N SER A 102 13.14 22.31 13.98
CA SER A 102 12.70 22.72 12.63
C SER A 102 12.16 21.56 11.78
N ASP A 103 12.57 20.32 12.04
CA ASP A 103 12.17 19.10 11.32
C ASP A 103 11.17 18.23 12.10
N SER A 104 10.66 18.74 13.24
CA SER A 104 9.72 18.02 14.12
C SER A 104 8.51 17.47 13.35
N GLY A 105 7.91 18.28 12.49
CA GLY A 105 6.75 17.88 11.69
C GLY A 105 7.03 16.69 10.79
N PHE A 106 8.19 16.66 10.14
CA PHE A 106 8.60 15.55 9.28
C PHE A 106 8.89 14.28 10.08
N LYS A 107 9.59 14.41 11.20
CA LYS A 107 9.86 13.26 12.09
C LYS A 107 8.57 12.65 12.65
N MET A 108 7.62 13.48 13.06
CA MET A 108 6.30 13.03 13.52
C MET A 108 5.52 12.35 12.38
N TYR A 109 5.51 12.92 11.18
CA TYR A 109 4.90 12.32 10.01
C TYR A 109 5.46 10.92 9.71
N LEU A 110 6.78 10.74 9.75
CA LEU A 110 7.39 9.42 9.54
C LEU A 110 6.94 8.39 10.60
N LEU A 111 6.80 8.81 11.86
CA LEU A 111 6.32 7.94 12.92
C LEU A 111 4.84 7.56 12.71
N GLU A 112 4.00 8.53 12.38
CA GLU A 112 2.57 8.32 12.09
C GLU A 112 2.36 7.39 10.90
N SER A 113 3.18 7.49 9.85
CA SER A 113 3.09 6.65 8.66
C SER A 113 3.33 5.15 8.93
N LEU A 114 4.03 4.83 10.03
CA LEU A 114 4.19 3.44 10.47
C LEU A 114 2.93 2.87 11.14
N ILE A 115 2.03 3.74 11.60
CA ILE A 115 0.73 3.35 12.17
C ILE A 115 -0.34 3.34 11.08
N GLU A 116 -0.40 4.39 10.28
CA GLU A 116 -1.36 4.58 9.22
C GLU A 116 -0.69 5.26 8.02
N ASP A 117 -0.39 4.50 6.98
CA ASP A 117 0.22 5.03 5.76
C ASP A 117 -0.86 5.51 4.79
N LYS A 118 -1.28 6.77 4.98
CA LYS A 118 -2.31 7.42 4.13
C LYS A 118 -1.87 7.62 2.68
N PHE A 119 -0.57 7.67 2.43
CA PHE A 119 0.01 7.96 1.12
C PHE A 119 0.78 6.78 0.55
N GLY A 120 0.61 5.59 1.13
CA GLY A 120 1.19 4.34 0.67
C GLY A 120 0.37 3.66 -0.42
N PHE A 121 0.58 2.37 -0.59
CA PHE A 121 -0.22 1.57 -1.51
C PHE A 121 -1.63 1.35 -0.99
N TYR A 122 -2.57 1.38 -1.91
CA TYR A 122 -3.96 0.99 -1.70
C TYR A 122 -4.29 -0.28 -2.48
N ILE A 123 -5.23 -1.04 -1.95
CA ILE A 123 -5.79 -2.22 -2.60
C ILE A 123 -7.28 -1.98 -2.85
N TYR A 124 -7.72 -2.28 -4.06
CA TYR A 124 -9.12 -2.26 -4.46
C TYR A 124 -9.58 -3.69 -4.75
N ILE A 125 -10.58 -4.18 -4.01
CA ILE A 125 -11.26 -5.45 -4.28
C ILE A 125 -12.71 -5.15 -4.62
N GLU A 126 -13.52 -4.82 -3.65
CA GLU A 126 -14.88 -4.30 -3.79
C GLU A 126 -14.97 -2.84 -3.36
N TYR A 127 -13.99 -2.40 -2.59
CA TYR A 127 -13.81 -1.06 -2.07
C TYR A 127 -12.32 -0.75 -1.91
N LEU A 128 -12.03 0.53 -1.76
CA LEU A 128 -10.67 1.02 -1.60
C LEU A 128 -10.25 0.92 -0.12
N GLN A 129 -9.09 0.33 0.13
CA GLN A 129 -8.51 0.20 1.46
C GLN A 129 -6.98 0.37 1.41
N THR A 130 -6.38 0.76 2.51
CA THR A 130 -4.92 0.82 2.60
C THR A 130 -4.32 -0.59 2.48
N MET A 131 -3.06 -0.66 2.06
CA MET A 131 -2.33 -1.95 2.05
C MET A 131 -2.32 -2.60 3.44
N ASP A 132 -2.16 -1.81 4.50
CA ASP A 132 -2.15 -2.33 5.87
C ASP A 132 -3.49 -2.95 6.27
N ASP A 133 -4.61 -2.31 5.93
CA ASP A 133 -5.94 -2.84 6.24
C ASP A 133 -6.23 -4.11 5.43
N PHE A 134 -5.85 -4.11 4.15
CA PHE A 134 -5.92 -5.33 3.35
C PHE A 134 -5.13 -6.48 3.99
N ILE A 135 -3.90 -6.24 4.43
CA ILE A 135 -3.07 -7.28 5.04
C ILE A 135 -3.63 -7.73 6.39
N ARG A 136 -4.23 -6.84 7.20
CA ARG A 136 -4.89 -7.22 8.46
C ARG A 136 -6.02 -8.20 8.25
N GLU A 137 -6.81 -8.01 7.19
CA GLU A 137 -7.96 -8.84 6.85
C GLU A 137 -7.61 -10.02 5.95
N LEU A 138 -6.42 -10.03 5.37
CA LEU A 138 -5.96 -11.05 4.44
C LEU A 138 -6.10 -12.47 5.03
N GLU A 139 -6.75 -13.35 4.31
CA GLU A 139 -6.69 -14.78 4.52
C GLU A 139 -5.42 -15.33 3.85
N GLU A 140 -4.49 -15.83 4.64
CA GLU A 140 -3.21 -16.34 4.13
C GLU A 140 -3.39 -17.64 3.34
N ASP A 141 -2.35 -18.02 2.58
CA ASP A 141 -2.38 -19.16 1.64
C ASP A 141 -3.38 -18.92 0.50
N THR A 142 -3.44 -17.68 0.02
CA THR A 142 -4.39 -17.22 -1.00
C THR A 142 -3.65 -16.56 -2.16
N THR A 143 -4.17 -16.77 -3.38
CA THR A 143 -3.72 -16.15 -4.61
C THR A 143 -4.76 -15.16 -5.10
N TYR A 144 -4.32 -13.97 -5.50
CA TYR A 144 -5.15 -12.95 -6.14
C TYR A 144 -4.69 -12.70 -7.56
N TYR A 145 -5.62 -12.40 -8.45
CA TYR A 145 -5.35 -11.84 -9.77
C TYR A 145 -5.18 -10.33 -9.64
N ILE A 146 -4.18 -9.78 -10.30
CA ILE A 146 -3.90 -8.34 -10.30
C ILE A 146 -4.57 -7.72 -11.52
N GLY A 147 -5.55 -6.88 -11.29
CA GLY A 147 -6.28 -6.15 -12.32
C GLY A 147 -5.65 -4.83 -12.70
N GLY A 148 -6.45 -3.76 -12.79
CA GLY A 148 -6.01 -2.41 -13.09
C GLY A 148 -5.06 -1.84 -12.03
N VAL A 149 -4.24 -0.90 -12.44
CA VAL A 149 -3.36 -0.14 -11.55
C VAL A 149 -3.60 1.35 -11.79
N ILE A 150 -3.84 2.08 -10.72
CA ILE A 150 -4.02 3.53 -10.74
C ILE A 150 -2.78 4.19 -10.14
N ASP A 151 -2.22 5.16 -10.84
CA ASP A 151 -1.22 6.09 -10.32
C ASP A 151 -1.95 7.25 -9.66
N TYR A 152 -1.66 7.54 -8.40
CA TYR A 152 -2.20 8.71 -7.74
C TYR A 152 -1.09 9.58 -7.16
N HIS A 153 -1.36 10.88 -7.12
CA HIS A 153 -0.49 11.89 -6.53
C HIS A 153 -1.14 12.49 -5.28
N ALA A 154 -0.34 12.60 -4.21
CA ALA A 154 -0.74 13.21 -2.94
C ALA A 154 0.30 14.24 -2.49
#